data_453fdcf4c854e558910cd592a2921e6f
#
_entry.id   453fdcf4c854e558910cd592a2921e6f
#
_cell.length_a   1.000
_cell.length_b   1.000
_cell.length_c   1.000
_cell.angle_alpha   90.00
_cell.angle_beta   90.00
_cell.angle_gamma   90.00
#
_symmetry.space_group_name_H-M   'P 1'
#
loop_
_entity.id
_entity.type
_entity.pdbx_description
1 polymer ?
#
loop_
_entity_poly.entity_id
_entity_poly.type
_entity_poly.pdbx_seq_one_letter_code
_entity_poly.pdbx_strand_id
1 'polypeptide(L)'
;MLIKIYGSAIYGVSAQTITIEVNIDTGGVGYHLVGLPDNAIKESSYRISAALKNVGYKIPGKKITINMAPADLRKEGSSYDLSIAIGILIASDQIVAENVHDYIIMGELSLDGSLQPIKGVLPIAIQAREEGFKGIILPKQNTREAAIVNNLDVYGVENIKEVIDFFNEGKPLEKVVLDTRKEFQDKVNLFPFDFSEVKGQETAKRAMEVAAAGGHNIILIGPPGSGKTMLAKRVPSILPPLTLKEALETTKIHSVAGKMGAETSLMTVRPFRSPHHTISDVALVGGGSYPQPGEISLAHNGVLFLDEMPEFKRTVLEVMRQPLEDREVTISRAKFTVNYPSSFMLVASMNPSPSGYFPDDPNNTSSLFEMQRYMNKLSGPLLDRIDIHVEVQKVEFEQLAEKRKGEKSEDIRRRVLVAREIQNERYKDLKISYNAQMGSKEIEQFCELDDTSFSLIKTAMEKLNLSARAYDRILKVARTIADLEESENIQSHHISEAIQYRSLDREFWNV
;
A
#
# COMPACT_ATOMS: atom_id res chain seq x y z
N MET A 1 -25.93 26.02 -26.79
CA MET A 1 -25.32 26.62 -25.58
C MET A 1 -24.13 25.80 -25.18
N LEU A 2 -23.03 26.43 -24.81
CA LEU A 2 -21.79 25.74 -24.30
C LEU A 2 -21.78 25.81 -22.78
N ILE A 3 -21.72 24.65 -22.14
CA ILE A 3 -21.62 24.53 -20.68
C ILE A 3 -20.32 23.83 -20.30
N LYS A 4 -19.69 24.27 -19.20
CA LYS A 4 -18.50 23.67 -18.62
C LYS A 4 -18.84 23.08 -17.25
N ILE A 5 -18.49 21.83 -17.05
CA ILE A 5 -18.58 21.11 -15.77
C ILE A 5 -17.24 20.46 -15.49
N TYR A 6 -16.94 20.24 -14.23
CA TYR A 6 -15.68 19.68 -13.82
C TYR A 6 -15.83 18.29 -13.24
N GLY A 7 -15.03 17.37 -13.77
CA GLY A 7 -14.76 16.06 -13.23
C GLY A 7 -13.27 15.92 -12.91
N SER A 8 -12.80 14.71 -12.67
CA SER A 8 -11.38 14.46 -12.42
C SER A 8 -10.95 13.10 -12.97
N ALA A 9 -9.68 13.00 -13.39
CA ALA A 9 -9.05 11.76 -13.79
C ALA A 9 -7.91 11.41 -12.84
N ILE A 10 -7.71 10.11 -12.58
CA ILE A 10 -6.65 9.62 -11.74
C ILE A 10 -5.40 9.37 -12.60
N TYR A 11 -4.24 9.80 -12.10
CA TYR A 11 -2.94 9.51 -12.68
C TYR A 11 -1.97 9.07 -11.58
N GLY A 12 -1.65 7.78 -11.55
CA GLY A 12 -0.90 7.19 -10.43
C GLY A 12 -1.63 7.32 -9.11
N VAL A 13 -1.03 7.98 -8.14
CA VAL A 13 -1.63 8.29 -6.82
C VAL A 13 -2.17 9.73 -6.72
N SER A 14 -2.19 10.46 -7.84
CA SER A 14 -2.67 11.83 -7.93
C SER A 14 -3.91 11.92 -8.81
N ALA A 15 -4.55 13.07 -8.84
CA ALA A 15 -5.68 13.37 -9.70
C ALA A 15 -5.42 14.63 -10.51
N GLN A 16 -6.12 14.77 -11.62
CA GLN A 16 -6.09 15.98 -12.47
C GLN A 16 -7.52 16.33 -12.89
N THR A 17 -7.85 17.60 -12.79
CA THR A 17 -9.18 18.10 -13.16
C THR A 17 -9.43 17.98 -14.65
N ILE A 18 -10.61 17.48 -15.00
CA ILE A 18 -11.12 17.34 -16.35
C ILE A 18 -12.23 18.34 -16.57
N THR A 19 -12.06 19.22 -17.54
CA THR A 19 -13.16 20.09 -18.01
C THR A 19 -14.01 19.34 -19.01
N ILE A 20 -15.29 19.17 -18.69
CA ILE A 20 -16.30 18.54 -19.53
C ILE A 20 -17.12 19.68 -20.18
N GLU A 21 -16.90 19.90 -21.45
CA GLU A 21 -17.61 20.91 -22.23
C GLU A 21 -18.74 20.25 -23.01
N VAL A 22 -19.98 20.65 -22.74
CA VAL A 22 -21.16 20.13 -23.41
C VAL A 22 -21.77 21.21 -24.32
N ASN A 23 -21.81 20.94 -25.61
CA ASN A 23 -22.46 21.81 -26.61
C ASN A 23 -23.59 21.10 -27.31
N ILE A 24 -24.74 21.80 -27.46
CA ILE A 24 -25.94 21.30 -28.15
C ILE A 24 -26.26 22.21 -29.33
N ASP A 25 -26.27 21.62 -30.53
CA ASP A 25 -26.54 22.30 -31.80
C ASP A 25 -27.82 21.79 -32.44
N THR A 26 -28.44 22.64 -33.27
CA THR A 26 -29.70 22.33 -33.98
C THR A 26 -29.49 21.55 -35.29
N GLY A 27 -28.25 21.30 -35.69
CA GLY A 27 -27.87 20.74 -36.99
C GLY A 27 -27.93 19.20 -37.08
N GLY A 28 -29.01 18.56 -36.67
CA GLY A 28 -29.21 17.10 -36.77
C GLY A 28 -29.25 16.40 -35.39
N VAL A 29 -29.27 15.07 -35.42
CA VAL A 29 -29.27 14.22 -34.22
C VAL A 29 -27.95 13.46 -34.15
N GLY A 30 -27.27 13.52 -33.01
CA GLY A 30 -26.00 12.79 -32.83
C GLY A 30 -25.45 12.99 -31.45
N TYR A 31 -24.61 12.02 -31.00
CA TYR A 31 -23.90 12.05 -29.73
C TYR A 31 -22.41 11.82 -29.98
N HIS A 32 -21.61 12.84 -29.77
CA HIS A 32 -20.19 12.84 -30.11
C HIS A 32 -19.35 13.11 -28.85
N LEU A 33 -18.42 12.21 -28.57
CA LEU A 33 -17.45 12.33 -27.48
C LEU A 33 -16.05 12.57 -28.04
N VAL A 34 -15.36 13.60 -27.55
CA VAL A 34 -13.99 13.99 -27.92
C VAL A 34 -13.12 14.10 -26.67
N GLY A 35 -11.79 14.00 -26.81
CA GLY A 35 -10.86 14.13 -25.69
C GLY A 35 -10.37 12.78 -25.13
N LEU A 36 -10.16 11.78 -26.00
CA LEU A 36 -9.66 10.44 -25.66
C LEU A 36 -10.50 9.66 -24.62
N PRO A 37 -11.84 9.61 -24.74
CA PRO A 37 -12.65 8.77 -23.86
C PRO A 37 -12.41 7.28 -24.17
N ASP A 38 -12.45 6.43 -23.14
CA ASP A 38 -12.46 4.98 -23.29
C ASP A 38 -13.82 4.44 -23.75
N ASN A 39 -13.94 3.11 -23.87
CA ASN A 39 -15.21 2.49 -24.27
C ASN A 39 -16.30 2.65 -23.22
N ALA A 40 -15.96 2.62 -21.92
CA ALA A 40 -16.94 2.78 -20.86
C ALA A 40 -17.61 4.17 -20.90
N ILE A 41 -16.82 5.21 -21.20
CA ILE A 41 -17.35 6.58 -21.40
C ILE A 41 -18.17 6.66 -22.69
N LYS A 42 -17.79 5.96 -23.76
CA LYS A 42 -18.59 5.93 -25.01
C LYS A 42 -19.95 5.27 -24.80
N GLU A 43 -20.04 4.28 -23.94
CA GLU A 43 -21.27 3.61 -23.55
C GLU A 43 -22.14 4.44 -22.58
N SER A 44 -21.61 5.51 -22.02
CA SER A 44 -22.32 6.38 -21.06
C SER A 44 -23.64 6.93 -21.63
N SER A 45 -23.70 7.16 -22.94
CA SER A 45 -24.90 7.67 -23.61
C SER A 45 -26.14 6.80 -23.36
N TYR A 46 -25.98 5.47 -23.32
CA TYR A 46 -27.05 4.55 -23.04
C TYR A 46 -27.51 4.60 -21.59
N ARG A 47 -26.52 4.61 -20.65
CA ARG A 47 -26.79 4.71 -19.20
C ARG A 47 -27.46 6.04 -18.85
N ILE A 48 -26.90 7.14 -19.33
CA ILE A 48 -27.43 8.50 -19.12
C ILE A 48 -28.85 8.62 -19.70
N SER A 49 -29.09 8.11 -20.91
CA SER A 49 -30.43 8.17 -21.54
C SER A 49 -31.47 7.44 -20.71
N ALA A 50 -31.16 6.24 -20.23
CA ALA A 50 -32.08 5.46 -19.40
C ALA A 50 -32.31 6.14 -18.03
N ALA A 51 -31.24 6.56 -17.36
CA ALA A 51 -31.30 7.23 -16.06
C ALA A 51 -32.15 8.51 -16.12
N LEU A 52 -31.88 9.40 -17.09
CA LEU A 52 -32.62 10.65 -17.25
C LEU A 52 -34.11 10.38 -17.54
N LYS A 53 -34.42 9.40 -18.38
CA LYS A 53 -35.80 9.04 -18.66
C LYS A 53 -36.53 8.56 -17.40
N ASN A 54 -35.89 7.79 -16.56
CA ASN A 54 -36.51 7.26 -15.34
C ASN A 54 -36.73 8.34 -14.27
N VAL A 55 -35.94 9.41 -14.27
CA VAL A 55 -36.15 10.57 -13.37
C VAL A 55 -37.01 11.69 -14.02
N GLY A 56 -37.60 11.46 -15.18
CA GLY A 56 -38.54 12.39 -15.83
C GLY A 56 -37.93 13.39 -16.80
N TYR A 57 -36.68 13.27 -17.16
CA TYR A 57 -35.94 14.11 -18.11
C TYR A 57 -35.67 13.39 -19.43
N LYS A 58 -35.22 14.12 -20.45
CA LYS A 58 -34.95 13.55 -21.77
C LYS A 58 -33.63 14.03 -22.36
N ILE A 59 -32.90 13.16 -23.04
CA ILE A 59 -31.83 13.59 -23.94
C ILE A 59 -32.49 14.31 -25.14
N PRO A 60 -32.07 15.54 -25.47
CA PRO A 60 -32.63 16.29 -26.58
C PRO A 60 -32.30 15.59 -27.92
N GLY A 61 -33.27 15.53 -28.83
CA GLY A 61 -33.10 15.03 -30.21
C GLY A 61 -32.30 16.00 -31.09
N LYS A 62 -31.16 16.46 -30.62
CA LYS A 62 -30.23 17.41 -31.24
C LYS A 62 -28.83 16.84 -31.33
N LYS A 63 -27.92 17.53 -32.01
CA LYS A 63 -26.52 17.14 -32.03
C LYS A 63 -25.84 17.57 -30.71
N ILE A 64 -25.39 16.59 -29.92
CA ILE A 64 -24.68 16.78 -28.66
C ILE A 64 -23.20 16.50 -28.90
N THR A 65 -22.35 17.46 -28.61
CA THR A 65 -20.91 17.30 -28.65
C THR A 65 -20.37 17.51 -27.24
N ILE A 66 -19.61 16.52 -26.72
CA ILE A 66 -19.01 16.53 -25.40
C ILE A 66 -17.51 16.46 -25.59
N ASN A 67 -16.79 17.47 -25.15
CA ASN A 67 -15.34 17.51 -25.15
C ASN A 67 -14.80 17.37 -23.72
N MET A 68 -13.87 16.44 -23.52
CA MET A 68 -13.23 16.19 -22.23
C MET A 68 -11.77 16.68 -22.29
N ALA A 69 -11.49 17.86 -21.80
CA ALA A 69 -10.16 18.48 -21.81
C ALA A 69 -9.39 18.24 -20.50
N PRO A 70 -8.05 18.11 -20.52
CA PRO A 70 -7.16 18.17 -21.70
C PRO A 70 -7.21 16.88 -22.54
N ALA A 71 -6.93 16.98 -23.85
CA ALA A 71 -7.04 15.84 -24.78
C ALA A 71 -5.85 14.85 -24.71
N ASP A 72 -4.74 15.22 -24.12
CA ASP A 72 -3.55 14.38 -23.94
C ASP A 72 -3.70 13.38 -22.78
N LEU A 73 -4.59 13.67 -21.82
CA LEU A 73 -4.92 12.77 -20.72
C LEU A 73 -6.08 11.86 -21.12
N ARG A 74 -5.87 10.54 -21.05
CA ARG A 74 -6.92 9.55 -21.28
C ARG A 74 -7.88 9.51 -20.09
N LYS A 75 -9.19 9.51 -20.38
CA LYS A 75 -10.28 9.39 -19.41
C LYS A 75 -10.82 7.98 -19.46
N GLU A 76 -10.97 7.35 -18.30
CA GLU A 76 -11.40 5.96 -18.19
C GLU A 76 -12.52 5.78 -17.16
N GLY A 77 -13.35 4.77 -17.42
CA GLY A 77 -14.42 4.36 -16.52
C GLY A 77 -15.69 5.19 -16.65
N SER A 78 -16.69 4.77 -15.90
CA SER A 78 -18.06 5.30 -15.92
C SER A 78 -18.30 6.47 -14.95
N SER A 79 -17.25 6.91 -14.23
CA SER A 79 -17.35 7.93 -13.17
C SER A 79 -17.77 9.32 -13.66
N TYR A 80 -17.77 9.57 -14.95
CA TYR A 80 -18.18 10.84 -15.58
C TYR A 80 -19.65 10.89 -15.95
N ASP A 81 -20.41 9.80 -15.80
CA ASP A 81 -21.81 9.74 -16.23
C ASP A 81 -22.64 10.85 -15.59
N LEU A 82 -22.47 11.09 -14.28
CA LEU A 82 -23.19 12.14 -13.56
C LEU A 82 -22.87 13.54 -14.09
N SER A 83 -21.58 13.87 -14.28
CA SER A 83 -21.16 15.16 -14.81
C SER A 83 -21.72 15.40 -16.21
N ILE A 84 -21.63 14.39 -17.08
CA ILE A 84 -22.12 14.48 -18.46
C ILE A 84 -23.65 14.66 -18.46
N ALA A 85 -24.37 13.91 -17.62
CA ALA A 85 -25.84 14.00 -17.53
C ALA A 85 -26.29 15.40 -17.09
N ILE A 86 -25.71 15.96 -16.04
CA ILE A 86 -25.99 17.32 -15.56
C ILE A 86 -25.64 18.36 -16.65
N GLY A 87 -24.49 18.18 -17.34
CA GLY A 87 -24.11 19.05 -18.46
C GLY A 87 -25.12 19.06 -19.61
N ILE A 88 -25.66 17.91 -19.98
CA ILE A 88 -26.69 17.80 -21.01
C ILE A 88 -27.98 18.50 -20.57
N LEU A 89 -28.42 18.32 -19.33
CA LEU A 89 -29.61 18.97 -18.80
C LEU A 89 -29.52 20.48 -18.81
N ILE A 90 -28.37 21.04 -18.37
CA ILE A 90 -28.12 22.48 -18.38
C ILE A 90 -28.03 23.00 -19.83
N ALA A 91 -27.25 22.34 -20.70
CA ALA A 91 -27.04 22.75 -22.09
C ALA A 91 -28.33 22.68 -22.92
N SER A 92 -29.32 21.89 -22.48
CA SER A 92 -30.66 21.77 -23.13
C SER A 92 -31.73 22.64 -22.46
N ASP A 93 -31.37 23.53 -21.54
CA ASP A 93 -32.28 24.41 -20.81
C ASP A 93 -33.38 23.67 -20.01
N GLN A 94 -33.14 22.38 -19.63
CA GLN A 94 -34.06 21.61 -18.81
C GLN A 94 -33.89 21.89 -17.31
N ILE A 95 -32.70 22.32 -16.87
CA ILE A 95 -32.41 22.79 -15.53
C ILE A 95 -31.55 24.06 -15.57
N VAL A 96 -31.60 24.85 -14.51
CA VAL A 96 -30.73 26.02 -14.31
C VAL A 96 -29.72 25.71 -13.21
N ALA A 97 -28.45 25.99 -13.49
CA ALA A 97 -27.36 25.74 -12.52
C ALA A 97 -26.26 26.80 -12.67
N GLU A 98 -26.45 27.97 -12.04
CA GLU A 98 -25.54 29.11 -12.16
C GLU A 98 -24.15 28.83 -11.55
N ASN A 99 -24.10 28.03 -10.49
CA ASN A 99 -22.89 27.73 -9.71
C ASN A 99 -22.32 26.31 -9.92
N VAL A 100 -22.67 25.63 -11.01
CA VAL A 100 -22.20 24.26 -11.30
C VAL A 100 -20.68 24.18 -11.42
N HIS A 101 -20.03 25.26 -11.82
CA HIS A 101 -18.57 25.36 -11.98
C HIS A 101 -17.80 25.47 -10.66
N ASP A 102 -18.48 25.64 -9.53
CA ASP A 102 -17.86 25.66 -8.20
C ASP A 102 -17.57 24.25 -7.66
N TYR A 103 -18.08 23.21 -8.35
CA TYR A 103 -18.06 21.83 -7.87
C TYR A 103 -17.36 20.86 -8.83
N ILE A 104 -16.61 19.92 -8.26
CA ILE A 104 -16.25 18.68 -8.97
C ILE A 104 -17.43 17.70 -8.82
N ILE A 105 -17.94 17.21 -9.95
CA ILE A 105 -19.10 16.31 -9.98
C ILE A 105 -18.66 14.97 -10.56
N MET A 106 -18.81 13.88 -9.79
CA MET A 106 -18.38 12.54 -10.21
C MET A 106 -19.38 11.49 -9.75
N GLY A 107 -19.62 10.48 -10.59
CA GLY A 107 -20.46 9.33 -10.23
C GLY A 107 -20.82 8.49 -11.46
N GLU A 108 -20.89 7.18 -11.29
CA GLU A 108 -21.41 6.26 -12.28
C GLU A 108 -22.93 6.14 -12.13
N LEU A 109 -23.67 6.21 -13.21
CA LEU A 109 -25.13 6.10 -13.21
C LEU A 109 -25.58 4.68 -13.50
N SER A 110 -26.48 4.16 -12.65
CA SER A 110 -27.33 3.03 -12.97
C SER A 110 -28.51 3.48 -13.84
N LEU A 111 -29.18 2.54 -14.50
CA LEU A 111 -30.27 2.84 -15.43
C LEU A 111 -31.50 3.50 -14.76
N ASP A 112 -31.67 3.30 -13.45
CA ASP A 112 -32.73 3.91 -12.64
C ASP A 112 -32.36 5.30 -12.07
N GLY A 113 -31.16 5.80 -12.38
CA GLY A 113 -30.66 7.07 -11.92
C GLY A 113 -29.93 7.00 -10.55
N SER A 114 -29.80 5.83 -9.94
CA SER A 114 -28.98 5.64 -8.74
C SER A 114 -27.49 5.73 -9.06
N LEU A 115 -26.67 6.08 -8.04
CA LEU A 115 -25.23 6.26 -8.19
C LEU A 115 -24.45 5.10 -7.60
N GLN A 116 -23.47 4.63 -8.38
CA GLN A 116 -22.54 3.60 -7.98
C GLN A 116 -21.22 4.22 -7.51
N PRO A 117 -20.51 3.56 -6.55
CA PRO A 117 -19.24 4.06 -6.03
C PRO A 117 -18.15 4.13 -7.09
N ILE A 118 -17.29 5.14 -6.95
CA ILE A 118 -16.15 5.38 -7.83
C ILE A 118 -14.82 5.15 -7.08
N LYS A 119 -13.71 5.01 -7.83
CA LYS A 119 -12.37 4.82 -7.29
C LYS A 119 -11.61 6.13 -7.23
N GLY A 120 -10.60 6.20 -6.35
CA GLY A 120 -9.65 7.30 -6.30
C GLY A 120 -10.24 8.61 -5.79
N VAL A 121 -11.21 8.54 -4.92
CA VAL A 121 -11.92 9.73 -4.42
C VAL A 121 -11.02 10.61 -3.56
N LEU A 122 -10.12 10.03 -2.75
CA LEU A 122 -9.21 10.82 -1.91
C LEU A 122 -8.27 11.71 -2.75
N PRO A 123 -7.52 11.22 -3.75
CA PRO A 123 -6.73 12.09 -4.61
C PRO A 123 -7.58 13.13 -5.37
N ILE A 124 -8.79 12.79 -5.80
CA ILE A 124 -9.73 13.72 -6.44
C ILE A 124 -10.12 14.85 -5.48
N ALA A 125 -10.47 14.53 -4.24
CA ALA A 125 -10.83 15.54 -3.23
C ALA A 125 -9.65 16.44 -2.83
N ILE A 126 -8.43 15.89 -2.75
CA ILE A 126 -7.21 16.66 -2.49
C ILE A 126 -7.00 17.67 -3.63
N GLN A 127 -7.08 17.23 -4.88
CA GLN A 127 -6.92 18.08 -6.06
C GLN A 127 -8.00 19.19 -6.12
N ALA A 128 -9.27 18.81 -5.87
CA ALA A 128 -10.37 19.79 -5.83
C ALA A 128 -10.12 20.92 -4.83
N ARG A 129 -9.62 20.60 -3.63
CA ARG A 129 -9.25 21.59 -2.61
C ARG A 129 -8.08 22.46 -3.07
N GLU A 130 -7.03 21.86 -3.65
CA GLU A 130 -5.84 22.59 -4.10
C GLU A 130 -6.14 23.58 -5.22
N GLU A 131 -7.09 23.26 -6.10
CA GLU A 131 -7.56 24.13 -7.18
C GLU A 131 -8.63 25.14 -6.72
N GLY A 132 -9.07 25.10 -5.46
CA GLY A 132 -9.97 26.07 -4.87
C GLY A 132 -11.45 25.86 -5.19
N PHE A 133 -11.86 24.64 -5.56
CA PHE A 133 -13.26 24.30 -5.69
C PHE A 133 -13.97 24.43 -4.33
N LYS A 134 -15.23 24.87 -4.36
CA LYS A 134 -16.07 25.00 -3.17
C LYS A 134 -16.39 23.63 -2.59
N GLY A 135 -16.66 22.65 -3.45
CA GLY A 135 -17.03 21.32 -2.99
C GLY A 135 -16.96 20.25 -4.07
N ILE A 136 -17.30 19.03 -3.62
CA ILE A 136 -17.37 17.83 -4.46
C ILE A 136 -18.70 17.15 -4.25
N ILE A 137 -19.37 16.75 -5.35
CA ILE A 137 -20.61 15.98 -5.36
C ILE A 137 -20.30 14.58 -5.90
N LEU A 138 -20.59 13.56 -5.10
CA LEU A 138 -20.16 12.17 -5.39
C LEU A 138 -21.13 11.15 -4.77
N PRO A 139 -21.03 9.86 -5.14
CA PRO A 139 -21.84 8.81 -4.55
C PRO A 139 -21.69 8.76 -3.03
N LYS A 140 -22.78 8.58 -2.30
CA LYS A 140 -22.83 8.57 -0.82
C LYS A 140 -21.82 7.61 -0.20
N GLN A 141 -21.57 6.46 -0.81
CA GLN A 141 -20.61 5.46 -0.35
C GLN A 141 -19.16 5.94 -0.34
N ASN A 142 -18.85 7.01 -1.11
CA ASN A 142 -17.50 7.57 -1.20
C ASN A 142 -17.28 8.79 -0.27
N THR A 143 -18.32 9.28 0.39
CA THR A 143 -18.25 10.56 1.14
C THR A 143 -17.27 10.53 2.29
N ARG A 144 -17.20 9.42 3.03
CA ARG A 144 -16.28 9.29 4.17
C ARG A 144 -14.82 9.42 3.75
N GLU A 145 -14.47 8.86 2.59
CA GLU A 145 -13.14 8.97 2.01
C GLU A 145 -12.80 10.41 1.57
N ALA A 146 -13.74 11.11 0.94
CA ALA A 146 -13.55 12.52 0.54
C ALA A 146 -13.50 13.47 1.74
N ALA A 147 -14.31 13.23 2.78
CA ALA A 147 -14.46 14.09 3.94
C ALA A 147 -13.20 14.15 4.86
N ILE A 148 -12.19 13.31 4.58
CA ILE A 148 -10.85 13.44 5.19
C ILE A 148 -10.21 14.79 4.82
N VAL A 149 -10.53 15.33 3.65
CA VAL A 149 -9.94 16.55 3.12
C VAL A 149 -10.61 17.76 3.76
N ASN A 150 -9.89 18.45 4.64
CA ASN A 150 -10.39 19.68 5.27
C ASN A 150 -10.53 20.81 4.25
N ASN A 151 -11.44 21.76 4.53
CA ASN A 151 -11.71 22.94 3.69
C ASN A 151 -12.22 22.62 2.27
N LEU A 152 -12.96 21.52 2.14
CA LEU A 152 -13.71 21.16 0.95
C LEU A 152 -15.09 20.67 1.39
N ASP A 153 -16.15 21.20 0.78
CA ASP A 153 -17.51 20.75 1.06
C ASP A 153 -17.77 19.43 0.33
N VAL A 154 -18.13 18.38 1.08
CA VAL A 154 -18.38 17.05 0.53
C VAL A 154 -19.86 16.74 0.60
N TYR A 155 -20.47 16.48 -0.55
CA TYR A 155 -21.87 16.15 -0.68
C TYR A 155 -22.05 14.74 -1.24
N GLY A 156 -22.76 13.90 -0.48
CA GLY A 156 -23.08 12.53 -0.86
C GLY A 156 -24.48 12.44 -1.42
N VAL A 157 -24.62 11.82 -2.58
CA VAL A 157 -25.91 11.63 -3.24
C VAL A 157 -26.12 10.16 -3.63
N GLU A 158 -27.36 9.71 -3.53
CA GLU A 158 -27.76 8.34 -3.88
C GLU A 158 -28.34 8.26 -5.29
N ASN A 159 -28.94 9.38 -5.77
CA ASN A 159 -29.60 9.46 -7.06
C ASN A 159 -29.33 10.79 -7.76
N ILE A 160 -29.26 10.79 -9.09
CA ILE A 160 -29.09 11.99 -9.91
C ILE A 160 -30.17 13.06 -9.64
N LYS A 161 -31.37 12.64 -9.23
CA LYS A 161 -32.46 13.57 -8.91
C LYS A 161 -32.11 14.55 -7.81
N GLU A 162 -31.35 14.09 -6.79
CA GLU A 162 -30.89 14.95 -5.69
C GLU A 162 -29.98 16.08 -6.21
N VAL A 163 -29.11 15.77 -7.17
CA VAL A 163 -28.21 16.75 -7.80
C VAL A 163 -28.99 17.74 -8.65
N ILE A 164 -30.00 17.25 -9.38
CA ILE A 164 -30.88 18.10 -10.17
C ILE A 164 -31.70 19.03 -9.27
N ASP A 165 -32.31 18.53 -8.22
CA ASP A 165 -33.09 19.32 -7.25
C ASP A 165 -32.18 20.37 -6.54
N PHE A 166 -30.93 20.02 -6.23
CA PHE A 166 -29.96 20.95 -5.63
C PHE A 166 -29.67 22.14 -6.54
N PHE A 167 -29.37 21.91 -7.81
CA PHE A 167 -29.05 23.00 -8.74
C PHE A 167 -30.29 23.75 -9.22
N ASN A 168 -31.38 23.07 -9.54
CA ASN A 168 -32.53 23.68 -10.16
C ASN A 168 -33.54 24.27 -9.16
N GLU A 169 -33.69 23.63 -8.01
CA GLU A 169 -34.70 24.04 -7.01
C GLU A 169 -34.09 24.65 -5.75
N GLY A 170 -32.74 24.66 -5.66
CA GLY A 170 -32.03 25.16 -4.48
C GLY A 170 -32.17 24.28 -3.23
N LYS A 171 -32.60 23.02 -3.38
CA LYS A 171 -32.71 22.10 -2.24
C LYS A 171 -31.32 21.80 -1.66
N PRO A 172 -31.10 22.01 -0.37
CA PRO A 172 -29.79 21.80 0.22
C PRO A 172 -29.40 20.30 0.18
N LEU A 173 -28.15 20.02 -0.21
CA LEU A 173 -27.53 18.70 0.00
C LEU A 173 -26.92 18.66 1.39
N GLU A 174 -26.96 17.49 2.02
CA GLU A 174 -26.35 17.30 3.34
C GLU A 174 -24.81 17.25 3.20
N LYS A 175 -24.15 18.18 3.93
CA LYS A 175 -22.69 18.22 3.96
C LYS A 175 -22.16 17.16 4.92
N VAL A 176 -21.28 16.31 4.45
CA VAL A 176 -20.59 15.31 5.28
C VAL A 176 -19.39 15.96 5.96
N VAL A 177 -19.38 15.93 7.30
CA VAL A 177 -18.29 16.44 8.13
C VAL A 177 -17.67 15.29 8.90
N LEU A 178 -16.34 15.16 8.83
CA LEU A 178 -15.58 14.14 9.53
C LEU A 178 -14.48 14.79 10.38
N ASP A 179 -14.37 14.42 11.63
CA ASP A 179 -13.20 14.74 12.46
C ASP A 179 -12.10 13.69 12.21
N THR A 180 -11.28 13.94 11.19
CA THR A 180 -10.20 13.06 10.76
C THR A 180 -9.21 12.74 11.88
N ARG A 181 -8.92 13.70 12.76
CA ARG A 181 -7.95 13.49 13.87
C ARG A 181 -8.53 12.56 14.91
N LYS A 182 -9.79 12.76 15.29
CA LYS A 182 -10.49 11.90 16.27
C LYS A 182 -10.62 10.48 15.72
N GLU A 183 -11.09 10.33 14.49
CA GLU A 183 -11.25 9.01 13.87
C GLU A 183 -9.91 8.27 13.74
N PHE A 184 -8.82 8.99 13.44
CA PHE A 184 -7.47 8.43 13.40
C PHE A 184 -7.04 7.93 14.78
N GLN A 185 -7.20 8.74 15.83
CA GLN A 185 -6.81 8.38 17.20
C GLN A 185 -7.58 7.18 17.74
N ASP A 186 -8.88 7.11 17.46
CA ASP A 186 -9.76 6.05 17.96
C ASP A 186 -9.44 4.66 17.36
N LYS A 187 -8.90 4.63 16.12
CA LYS A 187 -8.69 3.38 15.36
C LYS A 187 -7.23 2.92 15.26
N VAL A 188 -6.26 3.76 15.61
CA VAL A 188 -4.82 3.50 15.37
C VAL A 188 -4.26 2.28 16.12
N ASN A 189 -4.92 1.82 17.19
CA ASN A 189 -4.45 0.73 18.05
C ASN A 189 -5.31 -0.54 17.98
N LEU A 190 -6.17 -0.67 16.99
CA LEU A 190 -7.04 -1.85 16.84
C LEU A 190 -6.34 -2.90 15.96
N PHE A 191 -5.79 -3.95 16.58
CA PHE A 191 -5.14 -5.05 15.90
C PHE A 191 -5.93 -6.34 16.08
N PRO A 192 -6.14 -7.15 15.01
CA PRO A 192 -6.91 -8.40 15.11
C PRO A 192 -6.13 -9.55 15.78
N PHE A 193 -4.81 -9.43 15.93
CA PHE A 193 -3.92 -10.46 16.46
C PHE A 193 -2.94 -9.87 17.47
N ASP A 194 -2.56 -10.67 18.49
CA ASP A 194 -1.62 -10.29 19.53
C ASP A 194 -0.52 -11.33 19.73
N PHE A 195 0.71 -10.90 20.03
CA PHE A 195 1.84 -11.80 20.28
C PHE A 195 1.68 -12.64 21.55
N SER A 196 0.83 -12.26 22.49
CA SER A 196 0.53 -13.07 23.67
C SER A 196 -0.11 -14.43 23.36
N GLU A 197 -0.67 -14.58 22.15
CA GLU A 197 -1.19 -15.85 21.66
C GLU A 197 -0.09 -16.80 21.15
N VAL A 198 1.14 -16.31 20.96
CA VAL A 198 2.29 -17.10 20.49
C VAL A 198 2.99 -17.71 21.69
N LYS A 199 2.96 -19.04 21.78
CA LYS A 199 3.66 -19.80 22.82
C LYS A 199 5.07 -20.15 22.38
N GLY A 200 6.06 -20.04 23.27
CA GLY A 200 7.46 -20.22 22.93
C GLY A 200 7.95 -19.25 21.85
N GLN A 201 8.87 -19.71 21.00
CA GLN A 201 9.40 -18.96 19.83
C GLN A 201 10.14 -17.67 20.23
N GLU A 202 10.83 -17.64 21.36
CA GLU A 202 11.44 -16.41 21.90
C GLU A 202 12.46 -15.81 20.93
N THR A 203 13.29 -16.63 20.27
CA THR A 203 14.26 -16.18 19.27
C THR A 203 13.57 -15.52 18.06
N ALA A 204 12.48 -16.12 17.57
CA ALA A 204 11.74 -15.56 16.45
C ALA A 204 11.00 -14.26 16.84
N LYS A 205 10.45 -14.18 18.05
CA LYS A 205 9.83 -12.95 18.58
C LYS A 205 10.88 -11.84 18.70
N ARG A 206 12.07 -12.12 19.26
CA ARG A 206 13.18 -11.16 19.36
C ARG A 206 13.63 -10.68 17.98
N ALA A 207 13.81 -11.59 17.03
CA ALA A 207 14.15 -11.23 15.65
C ALA A 207 13.09 -10.32 14.99
N MET A 208 11.81 -10.57 15.25
CA MET A 208 10.71 -9.72 14.75
C MET A 208 10.68 -8.36 15.44
N GLU A 209 10.98 -8.29 16.73
CA GLU A 209 11.14 -7.02 17.46
C GLU A 209 12.25 -6.17 16.85
N VAL A 210 13.43 -6.77 16.62
CA VAL A 210 14.56 -6.10 15.96
C VAL A 210 14.18 -5.66 14.55
N ALA A 211 13.52 -6.53 13.77
CA ALA A 211 13.06 -6.21 12.43
C ALA A 211 12.07 -5.05 12.42
N ALA A 212 11.12 -5.03 13.36
CA ALA A 212 10.13 -3.95 13.50
C ALA A 212 10.78 -2.63 13.93
N ALA A 213 11.74 -2.67 14.84
CA ALA A 213 12.46 -1.50 15.33
C ALA A 213 13.31 -0.83 14.26
N GLY A 214 14.06 -1.61 13.45
CA GLY A 214 14.94 -1.10 12.41
C GLY A 214 14.32 -1.01 11.02
N GLY A 215 13.11 -1.53 10.81
CA GLY A 215 12.48 -1.64 9.48
C GLY A 215 13.20 -2.65 8.58
N HIS A 216 13.79 -3.70 9.18
CA HIS A 216 14.54 -4.72 8.49
C HIS A 216 13.66 -5.76 7.81
N ASN A 217 14.07 -6.24 6.64
CA ASN A 217 13.46 -7.38 5.98
C ASN A 217 13.88 -8.68 6.69
N ILE A 218 12.93 -9.59 6.88
CA ILE A 218 13.13 -10.83 7.63
C ILE A 218 12.63 -12.06 6.87
N ILE A 219 13.37 -13.17 6.96
CA ILE A 219 12.94 -14.49 6.48
C ILE A 219 12.88 -15.49 7.64
N LEU A 220 11.75 -16.19 7.73
CA LEU A 220 11.47 -17.23 8.70
C LEU A 220 11.69 -18.60 8.07
N ILE A 221 12.62 -19.38 8.62
CA ILE A 221 13.01 -20.68 8.10
C ILE A 221 12.60 -21.74 9.12
N GLY A 222 11.79 -22.70 8.73
CA GLY A 222 11.38 -23.73 9.66
C GLY A 222 10.45 -24.77 9.05
N PRO A 223 10.26 -25.92 9.71
CA PRO A 223 9.45 -27.00 9.20
C PRO A 223 7.96 -26.59 9.07
N PRO A 224 7.18 -27.35 8.29
CA PRO A 224 5.73 -27.13 8.23
C PRO A 224 5.09 -27.21 9.63
N GLY A 225 4.14 -26.31 9.90
CA GLY A 225 3.47 -26.26 11.20
C GLY A 225 4.26 -25.62 12.33
N SER A 226 5.44 -25.03 12.08
CA SER A 226 6.23 -24.29 13.11
C SER A 226 5.65 -22.93 13.49
N GLY A 227 4.58 -22.46 12.84
CA GLY A 227 3.92 -21.20 13.22
C GLY A 227 4.40 -19.96 12.46
N LYS A 228 5.19 -20.09 11.38
CA LYS A 228 5.74 -18.96 10.58
C LYS A 228 4.67 -17.95 10.14
N THR A 229 3.60 -18.44 9.52
CA THR A 229 2.47 -17.60 9.06
C THR A 229 1.74 -16.94 10.24
N MET A 230 1.63 -17.64 11.38
CA MET A 230 1.03 -17.10 12.60
C MET A 230 1.85 -15.95 13.16
N LEU A 231 3.17 -16.07 13.20
CA LEU A 231 4.11 -15.03 13.60
C LEU A 231 4.02 -13.83 12.66
N ALA A 232 4.08 -14.05 11.34
CA ALA A 232 4.05 -12.99 10.32
C ALA A 232 2.79 -12.12 10.42
N LYS A 233 1.60 -12.72 10.62
CA LYS A 233 0.32 -12.00 10.77
C LYS A 233 0.28 -11.06 11.97
N ARG A 234 1.14 -11.26 12.97
CA ARG A 234 1.21 -10.43 14.18
C ARG A 234 2.19 -9.27 14.06
N VAL A 235 3.07 -9.26 13.07
CA VAL A 235 4.04 -8.17 12.87
C VAL A 235 3.40 -6.78 12.85
N PRO A 236 2.25 -6.54 12.18
CA PRO A 236 1.63 -5.21 12.23
C PRO A 236 1.31 -4.71 13.65
N SER A 237 1.06 -5.61 14.62
CA SER A 237 0.73 -5.24 16.00
C SER A 237 1.92 -4.72 16.83
N ILE A 238 3.15 -4.98 16.37
CA ILE A 238 4.38 -4.51 17.03
C ILE A 238 5.08 -3.38 16.27
N LEU A 239 4.65 -3.09 15.03
CA LEU A 239 5.15 -1.94 14.28
C LEU A 239 4.68 -0.62 14.91
N PRO A 240 5.47 0.46 14.79
CA PRO A 240 5.02 1.79 15.16
C PRO A 240 3.69 2.14 14.46
N PRO A 241 2.76 2.83 15.11
CA PRO A 241 1.53 3.27 14.45
C PRO A 241 1.85 4.15 13.23
N LEU A 242 0.94 4.20 12.26
CA LEU A 242 1.07 5.13 11.14
C LEU A 242 1.06 6.57 11.66
N THR A 243 1.89 7.42 11.10
CA THR A 243 1.69 8.87 11.20
C THR A 243 0.52 9.28 10.32
N LEU A 244 -0.08 10.44 10.54
CA LEU A 244 -1.16 10.93 9.69
C LEU A 244 -0.72 11.06 8.22
N LYS A 245 0.53 11.45 7.98
CA LYS A 245 1.11 11.53 6.64
C LYS A 245 1.19 10.16 5.97
N GLU A 246 1.75 9.16 6.67
CA GLU A 246 1.81 7.77 6.18
C GLU A 246 0.41 7.20 5.93
N ALA A 247 -0.55 7.48 6.83
CA ALA A 247 -1.94 7.06 6.69
C ALA A 247 -2.58 7.63 5.42
N LEU A 248 -2.38 8.92 5.14
CA LEU A 248 -2.88 9.57 3.92
C LEU A 248 -2.23 9.00 2.65
N GLU A 249 -0.91 8.79 2.64
CA GLU A 249 -0.19 8.19 1.51
C GLU A 249 -0.70 6.76 1.23
N THR A 250 -0.84 5.95 2.27
CA THR A 250 -1.36 4.58 2.17
C THR A 250 -2.80 4.58 1.68
N THR A 251 -3.65 5.47 2.20
CA THR A 251 -5.05 5.60 1.80
C THR A 251 -5.18 6.01 0.33
N LYS A 252 -4.33 6.92 -0.20
CA LYS A 252 -4.33 7.28 -1.63
C LYS A 252 -4.12 6.06 -2.52
N ILE A 253 -3.16 5.19 -2.19
CA ILE A 253 -2.88 3.98 -2.98
C ILE A 253 -4.07 3.03 -2.96
N HIS A 254 -4.65 2.78 -1.78
CA HIS A 254 -5.82 1.91 -1.63
C HIS A 254 -7.07 2.49 -2.29
N SER A 255 -7.25 3.81 -2.27
CA SER A 255 -8.31 4.54 -2.95
C SER A 255 -8.25 4.32 -4.47
N VAL A 256 -7.08 4.57 -5.08
CA VAL A 256 -6.85 4.37 -6.53
C VAL A 256 -7.06 2.91 -6.94
N ALA A 257 -6.63 1.96 -6.11
CA ALA A 257 -6.85 0.53 -6.34
C ALA A 257 -8.33 0.10 -6.17
N GLY A 258 -9.20 0.97 -5.66
CA GLY A 258 -10.59 0.61 -5.33
C GLY A 258 -10.69 -0.41 -4.20
N LYS A 259 -9.76 -0.35 -3.24
CA LYS A 259 -9.68 -1.25 -2.08
C LYS A 259 -10.16 -0.61 -0.76
N MET A 260 -10.76 0.59 -0.84
CA MET A 260 -11.40 1.22 0.31
C MET A 260 -12.77 0.60 0.56
N GLY A 261 -13.05 0.25 1.81
CA GLY A 261 -14.40 -0.15 2.23
C GLY A 261 -15.32 1.07 2.38
N ALA A 262 -16.62 0.91 2.20
CA ALA A 262 -17.59 2.01 2.31
C ALA A 262 -17.56 2.72 3.68
N GLU A 263 -17.22 1.99 4.76
CA GLU A 263 -17.11 2.52 6.11
C GLU A 263 -15.68 3.01 6.46
N THR A 264 -14.73 2.84 5.53
CA THR A 264 -13.34 3.21 5.77
C THR A 264 -13.06 4.58 5.19
N SER A 265 -12.77 5.56 6.05
CA SER A 265 -12.32 6.89 5.64
C SER A 265 -10.81 6.91 5.42
N LEU A 266 -10.03 6.45 6.41
CA LEU A 266 -8.58 6.52 6.45
C LEU A 266 -8.01 5.15 6.86
N MET A 267 -6.90 4.75 6.24
CA MET A 267 -6.12 3.59 6.68
C MET A 267 -5.38 3.96 7.96
N THR A 268 -5.81 3.41 9.09
CA THR A 268 -5.23 3.71 10.41
C THR A 268 -4.28 2.63 10.90
N VAL A 269 -4.35 1.44 10.31
CA VAL A 269 -3.49 0.28 10.61
C VAL A 269 -2.60 0.01 9.41
N ARG A 270 -1.34 -0.35 9.68
CA ARG A 270 -0.39 -0.74 8.64
C ARG A 270 -0.91 -1.92 7.83
N PRO A 271 -0.98 -1.83 6.50
CA PRO A 271 -1.49 -2.91 5.67
C PRO A 271 -0.64 -4.17 5.80
N PHE A 272 -1.30 -5.31 5.81
CA PHE A 272 -0.68 -6.62 5.71
C PHE A 272 -1.12 -7.29 4.42
N ARG A 273 -0.20 -7.46 3.47
CA ARG A 273 -0.47 -8.08 2.16
C ARG A 273 0.20 -9.43 2.09
N SER A 274 -0.54 -10.45 1.72
CA SER A 274 -0.04 -11.83 1.62
C SER A 274 -0.52 -12.44 0.29
N PRO A 275 0.14 -12.11 -0.82
CA PRO A 275 -0.20 -12.70 -2.11
C PRO A 275 0.14 -14.19 -2.13
N HIS A 276 -0.69 -14.98 -2.83
CA HIS A 276 -0.43 -16.40 -3.03
C HIS A 276 0.76 -16.59 -3.99
N HIS A 277 1.54 -17.67 -3.85
CA HIS A 277 2.73 -17.92 -4.67
C HIS A 277 2.44 -18.07 -6.18
N THR A 278 1.19 -18.32 -6.57
CA THR A 278 0.75 -18.35 -7.99
C THR A 278 0.51 -16.98 -8.61
N ILE A 279 0.70 -15.89 -7.85
CA ILE A 279 0.52 -14.53 -8.35
C ILE A 279 1.36 -14.25 -9.60
N SER A 280 0.84 -13.46 -10.53
CA SER A 280 1.62 -12.96 -11.67
C SER A 280 2.49 -11.76 -11.28
N ASP A 281 3.56 -11.52 -12.04
CA ASP A 281 4.42 -10.34 -11.92
C ASP A 281 3.61 -9.03 -12.01
N VAL A 282 2.66 -8.94 -12.95
CA VAL A 282 1.76 -7.79 -13.10
C VAL A 282 0.87 -7.59 -11.87
N ALA A 283 0.35 -8.66 -11.27
CA ALA A 283 -0.47 -8.53 -10.07
C ALA A 283 0.36 -8.15 -8.84
N LEU A 284 1.63 -8.58 -8.77
CA LEU A 284 2.53 -8.25 -7.67
C LEU A 284 3.03 -6.79 -7.76
N VAL A 285 3.57 -6.40 -8.90
CA VAL A 285 4.19 -5.07 -9.13
C VAL A 285 3.15 -4.02 -9.47
N GLY A 286 2.15 -4.42 -10.22
CA GLY A 286 1.17 -3.53 -10.83
C GLY A 286 1.31 -3.49 -12.35
N GLY A 287 0.35 -2.92 -13.01
CA GLY A 287 0.34 -2.86 -14.47
C GLY A 287 -1.07 -2.89 -15.05
N GLY A 288 -1.18 -3.44 -16.24
CA GLY A 288 -2.40 -3.43 -17.03
C GLY A 288 -2.30 -2.49 -18.22
N SER A 289 -3.35 -2.39 -19.02
CA SER A 289 -3.47 -1.39 -20.10
C SER A 289 -3.48 0.04 -19.54
N TYR A 290 -4.00 0.17 -18.34
CA TYR A 290 -3.91 1.36 -17.48
C TYR A 290 -3.16 0.98 -16.19
N PRO A 291 -2.09 1.69 -15.85
CA PRO A 291 -1.28 1.33 -14.69
C PRO A 291 -2.08 1.35 -13.39
N GLN A 292 -2.24 0.18 -12.77
CA GLN A 292 -2.85 0.03 -11.44
C GLN A 292 -1.78 -0.42 -10.44
N PRO A 293 -1.86 -0.01 -9.17
CA PRO A 293 -0.93 -0.46 -8.15
C PRO A 293 -1.10 -1.96 -7.87
N GLY A 294 0.02 -2.67 -7.72
CA GLY A 294 0.05 -4.09 -7.34
C GLY A 294 0.14 -4.32 -5.83
N GLU A 295 0.28 -5.58 -5.43
CA GLU A 295 0.36 -5.97 -4.01
C GLU A 295 1.54 -5.31 -3.28
N ILE A 296 2.66 -5.06 -3.97
CA ILE A 296 3.82 -4.34 -3.44
C ILE A 296 3.44 -2.91 -3.01
N SER A 297 2.75 -2.16 -3.89
CA SER A 297 2.29 -0.81 -3.58
C SER A 297 1.16 -0.81 -2.54
N LEU A 298 0.28 -1.81 -2.55
CA LEU A 298 -0.74 -1.99 -1.53
C LEU A 298 -0.17 -2.32 -0.14
N ALA A 299 1.08 -2.82 -0.07
CA ALA A 299 1.81 -3.05 1.18
C ALA A 299 2.55 -1.79 1.69
N HIS A 300 2.46 -0.67 0.97
CA HIS A 300 3.16 0.58 1.34
C HIS A 300 2.88 0.98 2.79
N ASN A 301 3.92 1.37 3.53
CA ASN A 301 3.92 1.65 4.96
C ASN A 301 3.45 0.48 5.85
N GLY A 302 3.49 -0.75 5.33
CA GLY A 302 3.04 -1.95 6.02
C GLY A 302 3.96 -3.14 5.80
N VAL A 303 3.36 -4.32 5.71
CA VAL A 303 4.05 -5.62 5.59
C VAL A 303 3.63 -6.31 4.31
N LEU A 304 4.62 -6.75 3.53
CA LEU A 304 4.43 -7.71 2.45
C LEU A 304 4.91 -9.09 2.95
N PHE A 305 4.00 -10.03 3.08
CA PHE A 305 4.30 -11.39 3.52
C PHE A 305 4.31 -12.35 2.33
N LEU A 306 5.45 -12.99 2.08
CA LEU A 306 5.61 -14.05 1.09
C LEU A 306 5.74 -15.40 1.79
N ASP A 307 4.64 -16.11 1.88
CA ASP A 307 4.63 -17.48 2.42
C ASP A 307 5.17 -18.45 1.38
N GLU A 308 5.99 -19.41 1.81
CA GLU A 308 6.64 -20.39 0.93
C GLU A 308 7.39 -19.71 -0.22
N MET A 309 8.24 -18.73 0.09
CA MET A 309 8.94 -17.88 -0.88
C MET A 309 9.60 -18.65 -2.03
N PRO A 310 10.24 -19.82 -1.86
CA PRO A 310 10.82 -20.59 -2.96
C PRO A 310 9.79 -21.20 -3.94
N GLU A 311 8.50 -21.16 -3.62
CA GLU A 311 7.44 -21.65 -4.52
C GLU A 311 6.95 -20.57 -5.50
N PHE A 312 7.32 -19.32 -5.28
CA PHE A 312 7.06 -18.25 -6.26
C PHE A 312 7.88 -18.45 -7.52
N LYS A 313 7.35 -18.05 -8.66
CA LYS A 313 8.10 -18.04 -9.91
C LYS A 313 9.32 -17.11 -9.77
N ARG A 314 10.48 -17.54 -10.28
CA ARG A 314 11.71 -16.76 -10.21
C ARG A 314 11.55 -15.35 -10.79
N THR A 315 10.82 -15.20 -11.89
CA THR A 315 10.52 -13.89 -12.49
C THR A 315 9.78 -12.96 -11.55
N VAL A 316 8.84 -13.49 -10.76
CA VAL A 316 8.07 -12.74 -9.75
C VAL A 316 8.97 -12.28 -8.59
N LEU A 317 9.94 -13.10 -8.18
CA LEU A 317 10.88 -12.72 -7.12
C LEU A 317 11.91 -11.68 -7.62
N GLU A 318 12.38 -11.79 -8.86
CA GLU A 318 13.36 -10.85 -9.42
C GLU A 318 12.82 -9.42 -9.56
N VAL A 319 11.53 -9.25 -9.89
CA VAL A 319 10.93 -7.90 -9.99
C VAL A 319 10.82 -7.18 -8.65
N MET A 320 10.93 -7.89 -7.51
CA MET A 320 10.94 -7.29 -6.18
C MET A 320 12.25 -6.57 -5.83
N ARG A 321 13.34 -6.82 -6.57
CA ARG A 321 14.66 -6.27 -6.25
C ARG A 321 14.66 -4.75 -6.26
N GLN A 322 14.03 -4.14 -7.26
CA GLN A 322 13.94 -2.69 -7.37
C GLN A 322 13.10 -2.08 -6.22
N PRO A 323 11.86 -2.52 -5.96
CA PRO A 323 11.06 -1.98 -4.84
C PRO A 323 11.72 -2.09 -3.46
N LEU A 324 12.52 -3.14 -3.24
CA LEU A 324 13.24 -3.32 -1.97
C LEU A 324 14.41 -2.34 -1.81
N GLU A 325 14.98 -1.83 -2.91
CA GLU A 325 16.04 -0.81 -2.88
C GLU A 325 15.47 0.61 -2.95
N ASP A 326 14.71 0.89 -4.02
CA ASP A 326 14.29 2.24 -4.36
C ASP A 326 13.03 2.68 -3.59
N ARG A 327 12.29 1.72 -2.98
CA ARG A 327 11.00 1.94 -2.28
C ARG A 327 9.94 2.55 -3.18
N GLU A 328 10.09 2.37 -4.46
CA GLU A 328 9.16 2.77 -5.51
C GLU A 328 9.01 1.67 -6.56
N VAL A 329 7.85 1.61 -7.16
CA VAL A 329 7.56 0.78 -8.32
C VAL A 329 7.30 1.69 -9.51
N THR A 330 8.13 1.59 -10.54
CA THR A 330 7.93 2.31 -11.80
C THR A 330 7.24 1.40 -12.81
N ILE A 331 6.02 1.75 -13.20
CA ILE A 331 5.28 1.07 -14.25
C ILE A 331 5.40 1.91 -15.52
N SER A 332 6.23 1.44 -16.46
CA SER A 332 6.41 2.10 -17.74
C SER A 332 5.65 1.35 -18.85
N ARG A 333 4.86 2.09 -19.63
CA ARG A 333 4.13 1.63 -20.82
C ARG A 333 4.36 2.63 -21.94
N ALA A 334 4.10 2.25 -23.17
CA ALA A 334 4.36 3.08 -24.36
C ALA A 334 3.85 4.53 -24.29
N LYS A 335 2.79 4.78 -23.50
CA LYS A 335 2.15 6.09 -23.36
C LYS A 335 2.20 6.68 -21.94
N PHE A 336 2.63 5.91 -20.93
CA PHE A 336 2.56 6.29 -19.53
C PHE A 336 3.76 5.78 -18.76
N THR A 337 4.29 6.59 -17.89
CA THR A 337 5.20 6.16 -16.81
C THR A 337 4.63 6.67 -15.51
N VAL A 338 4.34 5.74 -14.61
CA VAL A 338 3.73 6.04 -13.30
C VAL A 338 4.58 5.40 -12.22
N ASN A 339 4.86 6.18 -11.18
CA ASN A 339 5.55 5.73 -9.99
C ASN A 339 4.54 5.52 -8.86
N TYR A 340 4.61 4.36 -8.20
CA TYR A 340 3.87 4.07 -6.99
C TYR A 340 4.82 3.90 -5.82
N PRO A 341 4.57 4.56 -4.68
CA PRO A 341 5.32 4.32 -3.46
C PRO A 341 5.21 2.86 -3.03
N SER A 342 6.32 2.28 -2.54
CA SER A 342 6.39 0.88 -2.12
C SER A 342 7.33 0.66 -0.93
N SER A 343 7.30 1.57 0.04
CA SER A 343 8.06 1.41 1.28
C SER A 343 7.33 0.41 2.19
N PHE A 344 7.75 -0.85 2.16
CA PHE A 344 7.18 -1.94 2.96
C PHE A 344 8.30 -2.70 3.68
N MET A 345 7.91 -3.41 4.74
CA MET A 345 8.75 -4.42 5.39
C MET A 345 8.45 -5.78 4.75
N LEU A 346 9.47 -6.42 4.18
CA LEU A 346 9.34 -7.78 3.68
C LEU A 346 9.44 -8.76 4.84
N VAL A 347 8.41 -9.57 5.02
CA VAL A 347 8.44 -10.79 5.84
C VAL A 347 8.29 -11.96 4.90
N ALA A 348 9.28 -12.84 4.86
CA ALA A 348 9.21 -14.05 4.04
C ALA A 348 9.18 -15.30 4.91
N SER A 349 8.66 -16.39 4.39
CA SER A 349 8.78 -17.69 5.01
C SER A 349 9.28 -18.74 4.01
N MET A 350 10.00 -19.72 4.50
CA MET A 350 10.39 -20.90 3.71
C MET A 350 10.55 -22.14 4.59
N ASN A 351 10.46 -23.28 3.96
CA ASN A 351 10.88 -24.53 4.59
C ASN A 351 12.40 -24.70 4.42
N PRO A 352 13.08 -25.42 5.34
CA PRO A 352 14.54 -25.61 5.24
C PRO A 352 14.97 -26.44 4.03
N SER A 353 14.10 -27.32 3.55
CA SER A 353 14.38 -28.22 2.41
C SER A 353 13.08 -28.53 1.66
N PRO A 354 13.13 -29.19 0.50
CA PRO A 354 11.94 -29.70 -0.20
C PRO A 354 11.11 -30.68 0.63
N SER A 355 11.76 -31.50 1.49
CA SER A 355 11.06 -32.39 2.42
C SER A 355 10.43 -31.67 3.61
N GLY A 356 10.78 -30.39 3.82
CA GLY A 356 10.27 -29.57 4.90
C GLY A 356 11.07 -29.61 6.20
N TYR A 357 12.14 -30.41 6.27
CA TYR A 357 12.95 -30.59 7.48
C TYR A 357 14.35 -30.01 7.30
N PHE A 358 15.00 -29.67 8.44
CA PHE A 358 16.41 -29.28 8.42
C PHE A 358 17.28 -30.45 7.96
N PRO A 359 18.45 -30.19 7.34
CA PRO A 359 19.32 -31.25 6.84
C PRO A 359 19.77 -32.27 7.87
N ASP A 360 19.96 -31.83 9.12
CA ASP A 360 20.34 -32.71 10.24
C ASP A 360 19.17 -33.46 10.87
N ASP A 361 17.93 -33.16 10.43
CA ASP A 361 16.73 -33.82 10.97
C ASP A 361 16.63 -35.25 10.39
N PRO A 362 16.43 -36.32 11.25
CA PRO A 362 16.22 -37.66 10.78
C PRO A 362 15.10 -37.84 9.76
N ASN A 363 14.13 -36.96 9.75
CA ASN A 363 13.00 -37.00 8.81
C ASN A 363 13.32 -36.30 7.46
N ASN A 364 14.50 -35.72 7.29
CA ASN A 364 14.90 -35.15 6.03
C ASN A 364 15.21 -36.22 5.00
N THR A 365 14.41 -36.29 3.96
CA THR A 365 14.56 -37.23 2.82
C THR A 365 15.15 -36.59 1.59
N SER A 366 15.45 -35.28 1.63
CA SER A 366 15.97 -34.53 0.49
C SER A 366 17.45 -34.82 0.26
N SER A 367 17.83 -35.11 -0.97
CA SER A 367 19.23 -35.22 -1.39
C SER A 367 19.88 -33.81 -1.41
N LEU A 368 21.22 -33.75 -1.32
CA LEU A 368 21.97 -32.50 -1.44
C LEU A 368 21.67 -31.76 -2.77
N PHE A 369 21.51 -32.50 -3.86
CA PHE A 369 21.14 -31.94 -5.15
C PHE A 369 19.76 -31.28 -5.17
N GLU A 370 18.76 -31.91 -4.54
CA GLU A 370 17.40 -31.34 -4.40
C GLU A 370 17.41 -30.09 -3.53
N MET A 371 18.17 -30.10 -2.45
CA MET A 371 18.33 -28.95 -1.58
C MET A 371 18.97 -27.78 -2.30
N GLN A 372 20.07 -28.02 -3.03
CA GLN A 372 20.74 -26.99 -3.84
C GLN A 372 19.80 -26.44 -4.92
N ARG A 373 19.04 -27.28 -5.60
CA ARG A 373 18.04 -26.87 -6.58
C ARG A 373 16.92 -26.02 -5.94
N TYR A 374 16.52 -26.35 -4.72
CA TYR A 374 15.52 -25.61 -3.97
C TYR A 374 16.04 -24.22 -3.60
N MET A 375 17.24 -24.13 -3.04
CA MET A 375 17.88 -22.86 -2.68
C MET A 375 18.16 -21.99 -3.90
N ASN A 376 18.54 -22.56 -5.02
CA ASN A 376 18.80 -21.83 -6.27
C ASN A 376 17.54 -21.17 -6.89
N LYS A 377 16.35 -21.46 -6.37
CA LYS A 377 15.13 -20.69 -6.72
C LYS A 377 15.21 -19.25 -6.20
N LEU A 378 15.92 -19.04 -5.08
CA LEU A 378 16.19 -17.73 -4.51
C LEU A 378 17.53 -17.23 -5.04
N SER A 379 17.52 -16.06 -5.66
CA SER A 379 18.77 -15.48 -6.15
C SER A 379 19.58 -14.85 -5.00
N GLY A 380 20.90 -14.97 -5.05
CA GLY A 380 21.80 -14.32 -4.10
C GLY A 380 21.48 -12.83 -3.92
N PRO A 381 21.33 -12.05 -5.02
CA PRO A 381 20.97 -10.63 -4.92
C PRO A 381 19.63 -10.34 -4.21
N LEU A 382 18.67 -11.27 -4.19
CA LEU A 382 17.43 -11.11 -3.44
C LEU A 382 17.65 -11.41 -1.95
N LEU A 383 18.37 -12.49 -1.64
CA LEU A 383 18.74 -12.84 -0.25
C LEU A 383 19.61 -11.74 0.39
N ASP A 384 20.49 -11.13 -0.39
CA ASP A 384 21.27 -9.97 0.05
C ASP A 384 20.42 -8.77 0.52
N ARG A 385 19.12 -8.71 0.17
CA ARG A 385 18.19 -7.66 0.58
C ARG A 385 17.33 -8.02 1.80
N ILE A 386 17.54 -9.21 2.33
CA ILE A 386 16.91 -9.68 3.58
C ILE A 386 17.97 -9.56 4.68
N ASP A 387 17.69 -8.70 5.66
CA ASP A 387 18.67 -8.37 6.70
C ASP A 387 18.74 -9.45 7.78
N ILE A 388 17.61 -10.08 8.10
CA ILE A 388 17.46 -10.99 9.23
C ILE A 388 16.97 -12.36 8.73
N HIS A 389 17.71 -13.40 9.04
CA HIS A 389 17.36 -14.79 8.81
C HIS A 389 17.17 -15.48 10.17
N VAL A 390 16.00 -16.04 10.42
CA VAL A 390 15.72 -16.68 11.72
C VAL A 390 15.12 -18.07 11.53
N GLU A 391 15.65 -19.01 12.30
CA GLU A 391 15.12 -20.36 12.36
C GLU A 391 13.94 -20.45 13.33
N VAL A 392 12.84 -20.98 12.84
CA VAL A 392 11.60 -21.17 13.60
C VAL A 392 11.42 -22.67 13.86
N GLN A 393 11.69 -23.09 15.08
CA GLN A 393 11.59 -24.47 15.50
C GLN A 393 10.14 -24.86 15.79
N LYS A 394 9.84 -26.15 15.82
CA LYS A 394 8.54 -26.62 16.32
C LYS A 394 8.42 -26.36 17.81
N VAL A 395 7.27 -25.88 18.23
CA VAL A 395 6.95 -25.69 19.65
C VAL A 395 6.70 -27.07 20.27
N GLU A 396 7.38 -27.39 21.37
CA GLU A 396 7.21 -28.64 22.10
C GLU A 396 5.82 -28.69 22.75
N PHE A 397 5.31 -29.92 22.96
CA PHE A 397 3.97 -30.13 23.50
C PHE A 397 3.81 -29.50 24.89
N GLU A 398 4.85 -29.55 25.73
CA GLU A 398 4.88 -28.97 27.06
C GLU A 398 4.64 -27.47 27.04
N GLN A 399 5.30 -26.76 26.12
CA GLN A 399 5.12 -25.32 25.92
C GLN A 399 3.72 -24.99 25.36
N LEU A 400 3.17 -25.85 24.50
CA LEU A 400 1.78 -25.68 24.01
C LEU A 400 0.74 -25.88 25.11
N ALA A 401 1.00 -26.78 26.06
CA ALA A 401 0.12 -27.09 27.17
C ALA A 401 0.17 -26.04 28.28
N GLU A 402 1.21 -25.22 28.34
CA GLU A 402 1.33 -24.16 29.34
C GLU A 402 0.16 -23.17 29.27
N LYS A 403 -0.45 -22.86 30.43
CA LYS A 403 -1.50 -21.85 30.54
C LYS A 403 -0.98 -20.41 30.52
N ARG A 404 0.35 -20.23 30.58
CA ARG A 404 0.97 -18.89 30.57
C ARG A 404 0.80 -18.28 29.18
N LYS A 405 0.28 -17.06 29.13
CA LYS A 405 0.24 -16.25 27.91
C LYS A 405 1.63 -15.73 27.61
N GLY A 406 1.97 -15.62 26.32
CA GLY A 406 3.18 -14.94 25.86
C GLY A 406 3.19 -13.45 26.20
N GLU A 407 4.25 -12.77 25.83
CA GLU A 407 4.38 -11.32 25.94
C GLU A 407 3.36 -10.60 25.05
N LYS A 408 2.74 -9.52 25.53
CA LYS A 408 1.76 -8.76 24.75
C LYS A 408 2.42 -7.96 23.64
N SER A 409 1.76 -7.83 22.51
CA SER A 409 2.20 -6.96 21.41
C SER A 409 2.45 -5.52 21.85
N GLU A 410 1.69 -5.03 22.81
CA GLU A 410 1.81 -3.67 23.36
C GLU A 410 3.17 -3.45 24.05
N ASP A 411 3.66 -4.43 24.80
CA ASP A 411 4.95 -4.34 25.52
C ASP A 411 6.12 -4.36 24.52
N ILE A 412 6.08 -5.25 23.53
CA ILE A 412 7.06 -5.28 22.43
C ILE A 412 7.02 -3.95 21.65
N ARG A 413 5.84 -3.47 21.29
CA ARG A 413 5.68 -2.20 20.55
C ARG A 413 6.22 -1.01 21.34
N ARG A 414 6.12 -0.99 22.67
CA ARG A 414 6.67 0.08 23.49
C ARG A 414 8.19 0.17 23.33
N ARG A 415 8.92 -0.96 23.37
CA ARG A 415 10.37 -0.99 23.13
C ARG A 415 10.73 -0.58 21.71
N VAL A 416 9.96 -1.05 20.73
CA VAL A 416 10.11 -0.66 19.32
C VAL A 416 9.93 0.86 19.15
N LEU A 417 8.97 1.48 19.85
CA LEU A 417 8.75 2.93 19.79
C LEU A 417 9.93 3.71 20.37
N VAL A 418 10.50 3.29 21.50
CA VAL A 418 11.69 3.93 22.08
C VAL A 418 12.85 3.91 21.07
N ALA A 419 13.14 2.74 20.49
CA ALA A 419 14.19 2.63 19.47
C ALA A 419 13.91 3.53 18.23
N ARG A 420 12.64 3.68 17.84
CA ARG A 420 12.24 4.56 16.73
C ARG A 420 12.38 6.04 17.07
N GLU A 421 12.14 6.44 18.29
CA GLU A 421 12.37 7.83 18.74
C GLU A 421 13.84 8.19 18.66
N ILE A 422 14.74 7.29 19.09
CA ILE A 422 16.19 7.45 18.94
C ILE A 422 16.58 7.60 17.46
N GLN A 423 16.03 6.77 16.58
CA GLN A 423 16.28 6.85 15.13
C GLN A 423 15.73 8.14 14.53
N ASN A 424 14.53 8.58 14.90
CA ASN A 424 13.94 9.82 14.42
C ASN A 424 14.80 11.04 14.80
N GLU A 425 15.34 11.09 16.00
CA GLU A 425 16.25 12.18 16.41
C GLU A 425 17.58 12.09 15.64
N ARG A 426 18.14 10.88 15.47
CA ARG A 426 19.39 10.63 14.71
C ARG A 426 19.27 11.08 13.24
N TYR A 427 18.11 10.87 12.63
CA TYR A 427 17.90 11.08 11.19
C TYR A 427 17.06 12.32 10.84
N LYS A 428 16.80 13.21 11.80
CA LYS A 428 15.92 14.37 11.60
C LYS A 428 16.29 15.26 10.41
N ASP A 429 17.60 15.36 10.11
CA ASP A 429 18.13 16.18 9.02
C ASP A 429 18.46 15.35 7.76
N LEU A 430 18.13 14.07 7.76
CA LEU A 430 18.38 13.13 6.67
C LEU A 430 17.08 12.68 5.99
N LYS A 431 17.21 12.10 4.79
CA LYS A 431 16.06 11.56 4.03
C LYS A 431 15.72 10.11 4.40
N ILE A 432 16.20 9.62 5.53
CA ILE A 432 15.95 8.27 6.02
C ILE A 432 15.18 8.33 7.35
N SER A 433 14.44 7.28 7.68
CA SER A 433 13.57 7.22 8.86
C SER A 433 13.92 6.09 9.81
N TYR A 434 14.71 5.11 9.37
CA TYR A 434 15.08 3.95 10.20
C TYR A 434 16.38 3.28 9.71
N ASN A 435 16.99 2.48 10.60
CA ASN A 435 18.34 1.94 10.41
C ASN A 435 18.52 1.10 9.14
N ALA A 436 17.51 0.34 8.71
CA ALA A 436 17.61 -0.44 7.47
C ALA A 436 17.82 0.44 6.21
N GLN A 437 17.50 1.75 6.29
CA GLN A 437 17.67 2.69 5.18
C GLN A 437 19.08 3.30 5.10
N MET A 438 19.93 3.11 6.10
CA MET A 438 21.30 3.66 6.07
C MET A 438 22.03 3.22 4.79
N GLY A 439 22.67 4.17 4.13
CA GLY A 439 23.69 3.92 3.11
C GLY A 439 25.09 3.83 3.72
N SER A 440 26.11 3.71 2.87
CA SER A 440 27.50 3.56 3.36
C SER A 440 27.97 4.75 4.22
N LYS A 441 27.53 5.98 3.89
CA LYS A 441 27.87 7.19 4.67
C LYS A 441 27.28 7.17 6.07
N GLU A 442 26.02 6.80 6.18
CA GLU A 442 25.32 6.73 7.45
C GLU A 442 25.84 5.56 8.30
N ILE A 443 26.23 4.43 7.67
CA ILE A 443 26.88 3.31 8.37
C ILE A 443 28.22 3.76 8.96
N GLU A 444 29.07 4.44 8.18
CA GLU A 444 30.34 4.97 8.66
C GLU A 444 30.15 5.96 9.82
N GLN A 445 29.13 6.80 9.76
CA GLN A 445 28.86 7.82 10.77
C GLN A 445 28.24 7.26 12.07
N PHE A 446 27.32 6.29 11.97
CA PHE A 446 26.47 5.87 13.08
C PHE A 446 26.73 4.44 13.59
N CYS A 447 27.59 3.68 12.90
CA CYS A 447 27.90 2.29 13.27
C CYS A 447 29.39 2.13 13.61
N GLU A 448 29.96 3.10 14.33
CA GLU A 448 31.35 3.00 14.81
C GLU A 448 31.50 1.82 15.77
N LEU A 449 32.58 1.06 15.63
CA LEU A 449 32.90 -0.13 16.44
C LEU A 449 34.12 0.09 17.31
N ASP A 450 34.09 -0.47 18.50
CA ASP A 450 35.28 -0.63 19.31
C ASP A 450 36.19 -1.77 18.80
N ASP A 451 37.42 -1.86 19.28
CA ASP A 451 38.39 -2.86 18.83
C ASP A 451 37.89 -4.31 19.04
N THR A 452 37.13 -4.55 20.10
CA THR A 452 36.55 -5.86 20.43
C THR A 452 35.49 -6.27 19.43
N SER A 453 34.56 -5.37 19.16
CA SER A 453 33.49 -5.57 18.18
C SER A 453 34.03 -5.70 16.77
N PHE A 454 35.06 -4.90 16.43
CA PHE A 454 35.72 -5.01 15.12
C PHE A 454 36.43 -6.37 14.94
N SER A 455 37.14 -6.85 15.96
CA SER A 455 37.78 -8.16 15.93
C SER A 455 36.80 -9.31 15.81
N LEU A 456 35.63 -9.18 16.47
CA LEU A 456 34.57 -10.17 16.42
C LEU A 456 33.95 -10.27 15.02
N ILE A 457 33.59 -9.14 14.44
CA ILE A 457 32.98 -9.13 13.09
C ILE A 457 34.00 -9.58 12.03
N LYS A 458 35.26 -9.19 12.15
CA LYS A 458 36.35 -9.67 11.26
C LYS A 458 36.43 -11.20 11.29
N THR A 459 36.47 -11.78 12.50
CA THR A 459 36.53 -13.25 12.68
C THR A 459 35.30 -13.94 12.07
N ALA A 460 34.10 -13.35 12.22
CA ALA A 460 32.89 -13.87 11.63
C ALA A 460 32.92 -13.79 10.08
N MET A 461 33.38 -12.67 9.53
CA MET A 461 33.54 -12.49 8.07
C MET A 461 34.45 -13.55 7.46
N GLU A 462 35.59 -13.81 8.11
CA GLU A 462 36.58 -14.82 7.67
C GLU A 462 36.05 -16.26 7.80
N LYS A 463 35.45 -16.60 8.95
CA LYS A 463 34.97 -17.97 9.24
C LYS A 463 33.71 -18.35 8.46
N LEU A 464 32.81 -17.39 8.23
CA LEU A 464 31.53 -17.62 7.55
C LEU A 464 31.57 -17.19 6.08
N ASN A 465 32.74 -16.77 5.56
CA ASN A 465 32.94 -16.29 4.19
C ASN A 465 31.87 -15.26 3.74
N LEU A 466 31.57 -14.28 4.63
CA LEU A 466 30.51 -13.30 4.41
C LEU A 466 30.93 -12.23 3.39
N SER A 467 29.97 -11.77 2.61
CA SER A 467 30.19 -10.68 1.63
C SER A 467 30.26 -9.30 2.31
N ALA A 468 30.80 -8.29 1.60
CA ALA A 468 30.78 -6.90 2.07
C ALA A 468 29.35 -6.39 2.34
N ARG A 469 28.36 -6.85 1.58
CA ARG A 469 26.94 -6.53 1.83
C ARG A 469 26.45 -7.12 3.15
N ALA A 470 26.85 -8.35 3.48
CA ALA A 470 26.53 -8.97 4.76
C ALA A 470 27.12 -8.17 5.93
N TYR A 471 28.34 -7.63 5.78
CA TYR A 471 28.94 -6.73 6.75
C TYR A 471 28.05 -5.50 7.03
N ASP A 472 27.63 -4.78 5.99
CA ASP A 472 26.76 -3.62 6.14
C ASP A 472 25.43 -3.99 6.82
N ARG A 473 24.85 -5.16 6.52
CA ARG A 473 23.62 -5.65 7.13
C ARG A 473 23.80 -5.94 8.62
N ILE A 474 24.89 -6.62 8.99
CA ILE A 474 25.22 -6.89 10.39
C ILE A 474 25.32 -5.57 11.16
N LEU A 475 25.99 -4.56 10.63
CA LEU A 475 26.12 -3.26 11.29
C LEU A 475 24.77 -2.55 11.48
N LYS A 476 23.91 -2.53 10.47
CA LYS A 476 22.56 -1.96 10.57
C LYS A 476 21.70 -2.65 11.62
N VAL A 477 21.75 -3.98 11.66
CA VAL A 477 21.03 -4.80 12.64
C VAL A 477 21.59 -4.59 14.03
N ALA A 478 22.91 -4.58 14.19
CA ALA A 478 23.57 -4.32 15.48
C ALA A 478 23.26 -2.90 16.01
N ARG A 479 23.20 -1.88 15.13
CA ARG A 479 22.77 -0.54 15.54
C ARG A 479 21.32 -0.55 16.04
N THR A 480 20.45 -1.34 15.41
CA THR A 480 19.05 -1.47 15.83
C THR A 480 18.93 -2.17 17.19
N ILE A 481 19.73 -3.21 17.42
CA ILE A 481 19.78 -3.90 18.73
C ILE A 481 20.26 -2.94 19.82
N ALA A 482 21.31 -2.15 19.54
CA ALA A 482 21.79 -1.13 20.45
C ALA A 482 20.74 -0.04 20.74
N ASP A 483 19.95 0.37 19.73
CA ASP A 483 18.84 1.33 19.93
C ASP A 483 17.72 0.74 20.81
N LEU A 484 17.41 -0.56 20.67
CA LEU A 484 16.46 -1.26 21.53
C LEU A 484 16.94 -1.38 23.00
N GLU A 485 18.23 -1.36 23.22
CA GLU A 485 18.86 -1.37 24.55
C GLU A 485 19.21 0.05 25.04
N GLU A 486 18.78 1.09 24.31
CA GLU A 486 19.07 2.50 24.59
C GLU A 486 20.60 2.77 24.74
N SER A 487 21.42 1.96 24.06
CA SER A 487 22.87 2.07 24.08
C SER A 487 23.36 3.08 23.04
N GLU A 488 24.16 4.04 23.45
CA GLU A 488 24.75 5.05 22.56
C GLU A 488 25.70 4.41 21.54
N ASN A 489 26.51 3.44 21.96
CA ASN A 489 27.48 2.77 21.12
C ASN A 489 27.12 1.31 20.86
N ILE A 490 27.55 0.79 19.71
CA ILE A 490 27.44 -0.63 19.38
C ILE A 490 28.47 -1.38 20.21
N GLN A 491 28.05 -2.40 20.97
CA GLN A 491 28.87 -3.25 21.78
C GLN A 491 28.98 -4.65 21.18
N SER A 492 29.97 -5.45 21.65
CA SER A 492 30.26 -6.77 21.10
C SER A 492 29.09 -7.77 21.18
N HIS A 493 28.22 -7.67 22.19
CA HIS A 493 27.03 -8.53 22.26
C HIS A 493 25.95 -8.16 21.20
N HIS A 494 25.83 -6.87 20.82
CA HIS A 494 24.96 -6.45 19.73
C HIS A 494 25.43 -7.05 18.39
N ILE A 495 26.74 -7.06 18.14
CA ILE A 495 27.36 -7.69 16.96
C ILE A 495 27.12 -9.20 17.00
N SER A 496 27.29 -9.85 18.17
CA SER A 496 27.07 -11.29 18.32
C SER A 496 25.63 -11.69 17.98
N GLU A 497 24.63 -10.94 18.48
CA GLU A 497 23.22 -11.16 18.16
C GLU A 497 22.95 -10.93 16.65
N ALA A 498 23.48 -9.85 16.07
CA ALA A 498 23.31 -9.55 14.65
C ALA A 498 23.91 -10.62 13.72
N ILE A 499 25.05 -11.20 14.07
CA ILE A 499 25.68 -12.31 13.33
C ILE A 499 24.79 -13.57 13.35
N GLN A 500 24.11 -13.85 14.47
CA GLN A 500 23.21 -15.00 14.58
C GLN A 500 22.04 -14.91 13.60
N TYR A 501 21.63 -13.70 13.22
CA TYR A 501 20.58 -13.46 12.24
C TYR A 501 21.03 -13.61 10.76
N ARG A 502 22.20 -14.23 10.52
CA ARG A 502 22.71 -14.51 9.18
C ARG A 502 22.84 -16.02 8.91
N SER A 503 21.84 -16.81 9.34
CA SER A 503 21.88 -18.27 9.24
C SER A 503 21.99 -18.81 7.82
N LEU A 504 21.39 -18.17 6.82
CA LEU A 504 21.49 -18.59 5.41
C LEU A 504 22.85 -18.32 4.76
N ASP A 505 23.71 -17.52 5.37
CA ASP A 505 25.06 -17.26 4.86
C ASP A 505 26.08 -18.32 5.33
N ARG A 506 25.67 -19.27 6.19
CA ARG A 506 26.55 -20.35 6.67
C ARG A 506 26.81 -21.35 5.55
N GLU A 507 27.99 -22.00 5.58
CA GLU A 507 28.45 -22.98 4.57
C GLU A 507 27.42 -24.08 4.26
N PHE A 508 26.59 -24.39 5.22
CA PHE A 508 25.55 -25.40 5.14
C PHE A 508 24.48 -25.11 4.03
N TRP A 509 24.27 -23.86 3.68
CA TRP A 509 23.35 -23.44 2.62
C TRP A 509 24.05 -23.13 1.30
N ASN A 510 25.40 -23.13 1.29
CA ASN A 510 26.26 -22.85 0.13
C ASN A 510 26.81 -24.13 -0.53
N VAL A 511 26.13 -25.29 -0.35
CA VAL A 511 26.56 -26.59 -0.92
C VAL A 511 26.31 -26.66 -2.42
#